data_3ee9d4330e3910284a952bf88534e3d7
#
_entry.id   3ee9d4330e3910284a952bf88534e3d7
#
_cell.length_a   1.000
_cell.length_b   1.000
_cell.length_c   1.000
_cell.angle_alpha   90.00
_cell.angle_beta   90.00
_cell.angle_gamma   90.00
#
_symmetry.space_group_name_H-M   'P 1'
#
loop_
_entity.id
_entity.type
_entity.pdbx_description
1 polymer ?
#
loop_
_entity_poly.entity_id
_entity_poly.type
_entity_poly.pdbx_seq_one_letter_code
_entity_poly.pdbx_strand_id
1 'polypeptide(L)'
;MPCTPHQRRIEDLSTLIGNTPLLEIRLTYRGQERVLFAKAEYFNLTSIKDRMAYHILRKAEQSGVLKPEAMIIEATSGNTGIAFSAVGRAMGHPVTIFMPDWMSDERKNLIRSFGADIVLVSHAEGGFLGSIAKSEALAAELGNAFLPC
;
A
#
# COMPACT_ATOMS: atom_id res chain seq x y z
N MET A 1 26.25 8.78 -13.97
CA MET A 1 25.13 9.59 -14.51
C MET A 1 24.42 10.22 -13.34
N PRO A 2 23.95 11.47 -13.39
CA PRO A 2 23.19 12.06 -12.29
C PRO A 2 21.88 11.28 -12.10
N CYS A 3 21.51 11.06 -10.83
CA CYS A 3 20.27 10.41 -10.44
C CYS A 3 19.06 11.23 -10.93
N THR A 4 18.12 10.61 -11.63
CA THR A 4 16.92 11.31 -12.06
C THR A 4 16.02 11.66 -10.86
N PRO A 5 15.13 12.66 -10.95
CA PRO A 5 14.20 12.99 -9.88
C PRO A 5 13.34 11.79 -9.46
N HIS A 6 13.00 10.93 -10.40
CA HIS A 6 12.24 9.69 -10.14
C HIS A 6 13.09 8.67 -9.34
N GLN A 7 14.32 8.42 -9.75
CA GLN A 7 15.24 7.53 -9.03
C GLN A 7 15.49 8.02 -7.60
N ARG A 8 15.65 9.34 -7.41
CA ARG A 8 15.83 9.92 -6.07
C ARG A 8 14.61 9.65 -5.17
N ARG A 9 13.39 9.86 -5.66
CA ARG A 9 12.17 9.56 -4.88
C ARG A 9 12.10 8.10 -4.45
N ILE A 10 12.51 7.19 -5.31
CA ILE A 10 12.55 5.75 -5.00
C ILE A 10 13.60 5.44 -3.94
N GLU A 11 14.79 6.04 -4.03
CA GLU A 11 15.84 5.90 -3.02
C GLU A 11 15.37 6.46 -1.67
N ASP A 12 14.76 7.64 -1.64
CA ASP A 12 14.21 8.24 -0.43
C ASP A 12 13.15 7.34 0.22
N LEU A 13 12.22 6.78 -0.57
CA LEU A 13 11.24 5.80 -0.08
C LEU A 13 11.90 4.58 0.57
N SER A 14 12.99 4.08 -0.02
CA SER A 14 13.70 2.91 0.51
C SER A 14 14.27 3.15 1.91
N THR A 15 14.52 4.40 2.29
CA THR A 15 15.01 4.75 3.63
C THR A 15 13.90 4.77 4.68
N LEU A 16 12.65 4.96 4.26
CA LEU A 16 11.46 5.04 5.12
C LEU A 16 10.77 3.70 5.32
N ILE A 17 11.12 2.68 4.52
CA ILE A 17 10.43 1.39 4.50
C ILE A 17 11.42 0.27 4.82
N GLY A 18 11.11 -0.48 5.84
CA GLY A 18 11.98 -1.56 6.29
C GLY A 18 13.03 -1.10 7.30
N ASN A 19 14.03 -1.94 7.52
CA ASN A 19 15.08 -1.73 8.53
C ASN A 19 14.53 -1.34 9.92
N THR A 20 13.34 -1.84 10.26
CA THR A 20 12.67 -1.52 11.52
C THR A 20 13.39 -2.16 12.70
N PRO A 21 13.37 -1.54 13.90
CA PRO A 21 14.01 -2.08 15.08
C PRO A 21 13.45 -3.45 15.47
N LEU A 22 14.33 -4.29 16.04
CA LEU A 22 13.94 -5.51 16.73
C LEU A 22 14.06 -5.27 18.24
N LEU A 23 12.94 -5.33 18.94
CA LEU A 23 12.86 -5.10 20.37
C LEU A 23 12.97 -6.41 21.14
N GLU A 24 13.85 -6.49 22.11
CA GLU A 24 13.86 -7.56 23.10
C GLU A 24 12.92 -7.19 24.25
N ILE A 25 11.88 -7.98 24.46
CA ILE A 25 10.87 -7.80 25.50
C ILE A 25 11.03 -8.92 26.51
N ARG A 26 11.41 -8.58 27.74
CA ARG A 26 11.48 -9.52 28.86
C ARG A 26 10.19 -9.46 29.66
N LEU A 27 9.59 -10.60 29.92
CA LEU A 27 8.33 -10.70 30.65
C LEU A 27 8.28 -11.95 31.50
N THR A 28 7.45 -11.93 32.53
CA THR A 28 7.15 -13.11 33.34
C THR A 28 5.81 -13.70 32.91
N TYR A 29 5.81 -14.94 32.50
CA TYR A 29 4.58 -15.67 32.13
C TYR A 29 4.48 -16.93 32.96
N ARG A 30 3.40 -17.10 33.72
CA ARG A 30 3.15 -18.22 34.64
C ARG A 30 4.31 -18.47 35.61
N GLY A 31 4.88 -17.39 36.17
CA GLY A 31 6.01 -17.44 37.12
C GLY A 31 7.36 -17.78 36.50
N GLN A 32 7.47 -17.83 35.17
CA GLN A 32 8.72 -18.10 34.46
C GLN A 32 9.11 -16.90 33.61
N GLU A 33 10.39 -16.53 33.63
CA GLU A 33 10.92 -15.52 32.73
C GLU A 33 10.90 -15.98 31.29
N ARG A 34 10.53 -15.10 30.39
CA ARG A 34 10.47 -15.30 28.95
C ARG A 34 11.05 -14.10 28.24
N VAL A 35 11.57 -14.34 27.03
CA VAL A 35 12.05 -13.31 26.13
C VAL A 35 11.26 -13.44 24.82
N LEU A 36 10.73 -12.32 24.33
CA LEU A 36 10.11 -12.19 23.02
C LEU A 36 10.88 -11.17 22.20
N PHE A 37 11.02 -11.45 20.92
CA PHE A 37 11.55 -10.49 19.96
C PHE A 37 10.43 -9.94 19.11
N ALA A 38 10.20 -8.63 19.18
CA ALA A 38 9.13 -7.94 18.46
C ALA A 38 9.70 -6.97 17.43
N LYS A 39 9.33 -7.15 16.17
CA LYS A 39 9.63 -6.18 15.11
C LYS A 39 8.74 -4.96 15.26
N ALA A 40 9.36 -3.78 15.40
CA ALA A 40 8.66 -2.51 15.55
C ALA A 40 8.21 -1.97 14.18
N GLU A 41 7.27 -2.65 13.52
CA GLU A 41 6.85 -2.34 12.15
C GLU A 41 6.09 -1.01 11.99
N TYR A 42 5.73 -0.35 13.08
CA TYR A 42 5.19 1.02 13.07
C TYR A 42 6.23 2.10 12.73
N PHE A 43 7.51 1.73 12.61
CA PHE A 43 8.55 2.61 12.09
C PHE A 43 8.61 2.66 10.55
N ASN A 44 7.79 1.90 9.84
CA ASN A 44 7.61 2.10 8.41
C ASN A 44 6.84 3.41 8.13
N LEU A 45 6.70 3.76 6.87
CA LEU A 45 6.00 4.98 6.43
C LEU A 45 4.53 5.03 6.92
N THR A 46 3.79 3.92 6.77
CA THR A 46 2.40 3.79 7.23
C THR A 46 2.17 2.54 8.07
N SER A 47 2.71 1.41 7.66
CA SER A 47 2.54 0.11 8.32
C SER A 47 3.48 -0.96 7.75
N ILE A 48 3.39 -2.19 8.28
CA ILE A 48 4.08 -3.38 7.72
C ILE A 48 3.75 -3.60 6.23
N LYS A 49 2.60 -3.12 5.74
CA LYS A 49 2.18 -3.28 4.33
C LYS A 49 2.99 -2.46 3.35
N ASP A 50 3.70 -1.45 3.81
CA ASP A 50 4.60 -0.66 2.98
C ASP A 50 5.70 -1.50 2.35
N ARG A 51 6.21 -2.51 3.07
CA ARG A 51 7.20 -3.47 2.56
C ARG A 51 6.69 -4.19 1.33
N MET A 52 5.46 -4.68 1.39
CA MET A 52 4.81 -5.39 0.28
C MET A 52 4.54 -4.44 -0.88
N ALA A 53 3.88 -3.31 -0.63
CA ALA A 53 3.55 -2.33 -1.66
C ALA A 53 4.80 -1.84 -2.40
N TYR A 54 5.84 -1.45 -1.65
CA TYR A 54 7.10 -1.00 -2.24
C TYR A 54 7.76 -2.09 -3.09
N HIS A 55 7.83 -3.33 -2.58
CA HIS A 55 8.44 -4.44 -3.32
C HIS A 55 7.70 -4.75 -4.63
N ILE A 56 6.37 -4.82 -4.58
CA ILE A 56 5.53 -5.12 -5.75
C ILE A 56 5.70 -4.02 -6.80
N LEU A 57 5.54 -2.75 -6.43
CA LEU A 57 5.63 -1.64 -7.36
C LEU A 57 7.03 -1.51 -7.98
N ARG A 58 8.09 -1.67 -7.17
CA ARG A 58 9.47 -1.67 -7.66
C ARG A 58 9.73 -2.79 -8.65
N LYS A 59 9.27 -4.00 -8.35
CA LYS A 59 9.42 -5.16 -9.25
C LYS A 59 8.64 -4.96 -10.55
N ALA A 60 7.41 -4.47 -10.46
CA ALA A 60 6.58 -4.21 -11.64
C ALA A 60 7.19 -3.13 -12.55
N GLU A 61 7.76 -2.07 -11.97
CA GLU A 61 8.46 -1.02 -12.70
C GLU A 61 9.73 -1.56 -13.37
N GLN A 62 10.57 -2.29 -12.62
CA GLN A 62 11.81 -2.89 -13.15
C GLN A 62 11.56 -3.88 -14.27
N SER A 63 10.46 -4.62 -14.24
CA SER A 63 10.07 -5.57 -15.29
C SER A 63 9.34 -4.92 -16.45
N GLY A 64 9.01 -3.62 -16.36
CA GLY A 64 8.25 -2.90 -17.39
C GLY A 64 6.74 -3.20 -17.41
N VAL A 65 6.24 -3.98 -16.44
CA VAL A 65 4.79 -4.25 -16.28
C VAL A 65 4.07 -3.00 -15.79
N LEU A 66 4.61 -2.30 -14.80
CA LEU A 66 4.15 -0.98 -14.38
C LEU A 66 4.80 0.06 -15.28
N LYS A 67 4.06 0.55 -16.26
CA LYS A 67 4.52 1.56 -17.21
C LYS A 67 4.51 2.94 -16.57
N PRO A 68 5.32 3.89 -17.07
CA PRO A 68 5.22 5.30 -16.65
C PRO A 68 3.78 5.80 -16.72
N GLU A 69 3.37 6.55 -15.69
CA GLU A 69 2.03 7.14 -15.57
C GLU A 69 0.86 6.14 -15.52
N ALA A 70 1.13 4.83 -15.49
CA ALA A 70 0.08 3.84 -15.32
C ALA A 70 -0.65 4.03 -13.99
N MET A 71 -1.97 3.90 -14.02
CA MET A 71 -2.79 3.96 -12.81
C MET A 71 -2.63 2.67 -12.01
N ILE A 72 -2.34 2.79 -10.73
CA ILE A 72 -2.36 1.67 -9.79
C ILE A 72 -3.79 1.56 -9.25
N ILE A 73 -4.38 0.37 -9.38
CA ILE A 73 -5.74 0.10 -8.92
C ILE A 73 -5.70 -1.07 -7.94
N GLU A 74 -6.28 -0.89 -6.76
CA GLU A 74 -6.28 -1.92 -5.72
C GLU A 74 -7.65 -2.00 -5.04
N ALA A 75 -8.15 -3.22 -4.80
CA ALA A 75 -9.37 -3.49 -4.05
C ALA A 75 -9.03 -3.98 -2.65
N THR A 76 -9.22 -3.15 -1.63
CA THR A 76 -8.78 -3.45 -0.28
C THR A 76 -9.60 -2.74 0.79
N SER A 77 -9.66 -3.31 1.98
CA SER A 77 -10.37 -2.72 3.12
C SER A 77 -9.46 -2.11 4.20
N GLY A 78 -8.13 -2.19 4.04
CA GLY A 78 -7.23 -1.89 5.15
C GLY A 78 -5.90 -1.25 4.78
N ASN A 79 -4.88 -1.60 5.56
CA ASN A 79 -3.54 -1.03 5.47
C ASN A 79 -2.87 -1.24 4.10
N THR A 80 -3.29 -2.24 3.33
CA THR A 80 -2.82 -2.47 1.96
C THR A 80 -3.13 -1.26 1.07
N GLY A 81 -4.38 -0.75 1.08
CA GLY A 81 -4.75 0.43 0.31
C GLY A 81 -4.01 1.69 0.75
N ILE A 82 -3.82 1.87 2.06
CA ILE A 82 -3.02 2.97 2.58
C ILE A 82 -1.58 2.89 2.04
N ALA A 83 -0.97 1.71 2.10
CA ALA A 83 0.40 1.50 1.63
C ALA A 83 0.56 1.72 0.11
N PHE A 84 -0.34 1.19 -0.72
CA PHE A 84 -0.31 1.45 -2.16
C PHE A 84 -0.57 2.92 -2.49
N SER A 85 -1.43 3.60 -1.72
CA SER A 85 -1.66 5.04 -1.88
C SER A 85 -0.38 5.84 -1.59
N ALA A 86 0.26 5.60 -0.44
CA ALA A 86 1.47 6.31 -0.05
C ALA A 86 2.63 6.04 -1.01
N VAL A 87 2.93 4.76 -1.25
CA VAL A 87 4.08 4.37 -2.08
C VAL A 87 3.86 4.68 -3.55
N GLY A 88 2.69 4.34 -4.10
CA GLY A 88 2.36 4.57 -5.52
C GLY A 88 2.38 6.07 -5.87
N ARG A 89 1.78 6.91 -5.02
CA ARG A 89 1.79 8.36 -5.21
C ARG A 89 3.19 8.94 -5.09
N ALA A 90 3.99 8.48 -4.13
CA ALA A 90 5.39 8.91 -4.00
C ALA A 90 6.25 8.47 -5.19
N MET A 91 5.97 7.32 -5.82
CA MET A 91 6.61 6.90 -7.07
C MET A 91 6.11 7.68 -8.30
N GLY A 92 5.05 8.49 -8.17
CA GLY A 92 4.56 9.36 -9.23
C GLY A 92 3.38 8.79 -10.03
N HIS A 93 2.79 7.68 -9.57
CA HIS A 93 1.62 7.07 -10.22
C HIS A 93 0.30 7.61 -9.69
N PRO A 94 -0.74 7.77 -10.52
CA PRO A 94 -2.10 7.89 -10.02
C PRO A 94 -2.51 6.58 -9.34
N VAL A 95 -3.28 6.70 -8.25
CA VAL A 95 -3.73 5.54 -7.46
C VAL A 95 -5.22 5.66 -7.20
N THR A 96 -5.96 4.57 -7.45
CA THR A 96 -7.38 4.45 -7.14
C THR A 96 -7.61 3.21 -6.27
N ILE A 97 -8.23 3.42 -5.11
CA ILE A 97 -8.55 2.35 -4.16
C ILE A 97 -10.06 2.08 -4.18
N PHE A 98 -10.42 0.84 -4.44
CA PHE A 98 -11.80 0.36 -4.30
C PHE A 98 -11.97 -0.23 -2.91
N MET A 99 -12.98 0.22 -2.16
CA MET A 99 -13.25 -0.29 -0.83
C MET A 99 -14.72 -0.25 -0.46
N PRO A 100 -15.19 -1.14 0.44
CA PRO A 100 -16.52 -1.07 0.98
C PRO A 100 -16.82 0.27 1.66
N ASP A 101 -18.03 0.79 1.50
CA ASP A 101 -18.43 2.10 2.00
C ASP A 101 -18.49 2.20 3.54
N TRP A 102 -18.64 1.08 4.23
CA TRP A 102 -18.67 0.98 5.69
C TRP A 102 -17.28 0.97 6.36
N MET A 103 -16.20 1.09 5.58
CA MET A 103 -14.86 1.23 6.18
C MET A 103 -14.74 2.56 6.93
N SER A 104 -13.88 2.59 7.95
CA SER A 104 -13.73 3.76 8.81
C SER A 104 -13.30 5.02 8.04
N ASP A 105 -13.81 6.17 8.46
CA ASP A 105 -13.49 7.45 7.84
C ASP A 105 -12.01 7.81 8.02
N GLU A 106 -11.38 7.35 9.10
CA GLU A 106 -9.94 7.50 9.32
C GLU A 106 -9.14 6.92 8.15
N ARG A 107 -9.44 5.69 7.72
CA ARG A 107 -8.77 5.05 6.58
C ARG A 107 -9.02 5.79 5.27
N LYS A 108 -10.28 6.17 5.02
CA LYS A 108 -10.66 6.95 3.83
C LYS A 108 -9.89 8.28 3.77
N ASN A 109 -9.83 8.99 4.89
CA ASN A 109 -9.14 10.27 4.98
C ASN A 109 -7.62 10.12 4.81
N LEU A 110 -7.03 9.07 5.37
CA LEU A 110 -5.61 8.79 5.23
C LEU A 110 -5.23 8.46 3.77
N ILE A 111 -6.02 7.64 3.08
CA ILE A 111 -5.82 7.34 1.65
C ILE A 111 -5.90 8.63 0.82
N ARG A 112 -6.92 9.46 1.04
CA ARG A 112 -7.08 10.75 0.35
C ARG A 112 -5.93 11.71 0.66
N SER A 113 -5.41 11.73 1.87
CA SER A 113 -4.30 12.61 2.26
C SER A 113 -3.00 12.31 1.49
N PHE A 114 -2.82 11.08 1.02
CA PHE A 114 -1.74 10.71 0.10
C PHE A 114 -2.02 11.09 -1.36
N GLY A 115 -3.20 11.64 -1.67
CA GLY A 115 -3.59 12.05 -3.02
C GLY A 115 -4.07 10.89 -3.89
N ALA A 116 -4.54 9.79 -3.28
CA ALA A 116 -5.19 8.70 -3.99
C ALA A 116 -6.72 8.90 -4.03
N ASP A 117 -7.34 8.43 -5.10
CA ASP A 117 -8.79 8.41 -5.24
C ASP A 117 -9.39 7.17 -4.56
N ILE A 118 -10.64 7.30 -4.11
CA ILE A 118 -11.37 6.20 -3.50
C ILE A 118 -12.71 6.02 -4.21
N VAL A 119 -12.99 4.79 -4.61
CA VAL A 119 -14.30 4.36 -5.06
C VAL A 119 -14.95 3.53 -3.96
N LEU A 120 -16.02 4.03 -3.38
CA LEU A 120 -16.79 3.34 -2.35
C LEU A 120 -17.80 2.39 -2.99
N VAL A 121 -17.87 1.18 -2.46
CA VAL A 121 -18.77 0.13 -2.96
C VAL A 121 -19.70 -0.30 -1.84
N SER A 122 -21.02 -0.13 -2.06
CA SER A 122 -22.05 -0.48 -1.08
C SER A 122 -22.26 -1.99 -0.98
N HIS A 123 -22.97 -2.42 0.09
CA HIS A 123 -23.40 -3.81 0.20
C HIS A 123 -24.25 -4.26 -0.99
N ALA A 124 -25.14 -3.39 -1.50
CA ALA A 124 -25.99 -3.69 -2.65
C ALA A 124 -25.19 -3.89 -3.94
N GLU A 125 -24.03 -3.28 -4.05
CA GLU A 125 -23.07 -3.42 -5.17
C GLU A 125 -22.09 -4.58 -4.98
N GLY A 126 -22.28 -5.42 -3.98
CA GLY A 126 -21.45 -6.60 -3.70
C GLY A 126 -20.32 -6.37 -2.67
N GLY A 127 -20.23 -5.19 -2.08
CA GLY A 127 -19.27 -4.90 -1.02
C GLY A 127 -17.83 -5.19 -1.41
N PHE A 128 -17.17 -6.09 -0.67
CA PHE A 128 -15.77 -6.42 -0.95
C PHE A 128 -15.56 -7.12 -2.31
N LEU A 129 -16.41 -8.10 -2.64
CA LEU A 129 -16.35 -8.77 -3.95
C LEU A 129 -16.70 -7.81 -5.09
N GLY A 130 -17.67 -6.92 -4.87
CA GLY A 130 -17.99 -5.84 -5.79
C GLY A 130 -16.83 -4.88 -5.99
N SER A 131 -16.04 -4.60 -4.95
CA SER A 131 -14.82 -3.78 -5.07
C SER A 131 -13.78 -4.43 -5.99
N ILE A 132 -13.58 -5.74 -5.87
CA ILE A 132 -12.68 -6.49 -6.75
C ILE A 132 -13.18 -6.42 -8.20
N ALA A 133 -14.43 -6.81 -8.46
CA ALA A 133 -14.98 -6.82 -9.81
C ALA A 133 -14.93 -5.43 -10.50
N LYS A 134 -15.23 -4.36 -9.74
CA LYS A 134 -15.16 -2.98 -10.26
C LYS A 134 -13.72 -2.53 -10.53
N SER A 135 -12.75 -2.94 -9.71
CA SER A 135 -11.34 -2.63 -9.92
C SER A 135 -10.81 -3.29 -11.18
N GLU A 136 -11.16 -4.55 -11.42
CA GLU A 136 -10.81 -5.29 -12.65
C GLU A 136 -11.45 -4.66 -13.89
N ALA A 137 -12.74 -4.28 -13.80
CA ALA A 137 -13.45 -3.62 -14.88
C ALA A 137 -12.80 -2.28 -15.28
N LEU A 138 -12.46 -1.44 -14.30
CA LEU A 138 -11.79 -0.17 -14.56
C LEU A 138 -10.39 -0.39 -15.18
N ALA A 139 -9.65 -1.38 -14.70
CA ALA A 139 -8.33 -1.68 -15.25
C ALA A 139 -8.41 -2.12 -16.72
N ALA A 140 -9.41 -2.94 -17.06
CA ALA A 140 -9.66 -3.38 -18.44
C ALA A 140 -10.07 -2.20 -19.36
N GLU A 141 -10.87 -1.26 -18.84
CA GLU A 141 -11.30 -0.07 -19.58
C GLU A 141 -10.13 0.87 -19.89
N LEU A 142 -9.27 1.11 -18.90
CA LEU A 142 -8.17 2.05 -19.07
C LEU A 142 -7.04 1.53 -19.97
N GLY A 143 -6.84 0.23 -20.05
CA GLY A 143 -5.76 -0.39 -20.85
C GLY A 143 -4.32 -0.04 -20.42
N ASN A 144 -4.13 0.98 -19.58
CA ASN A 144 -2.87 1.36 -18.95
C ASN A 144 -3.04 1.44 -17.44
N ALA A 145 -3.37 0.32 -16.83
CA ALA A 145 -3.52 0.19 -15.39
C ALA A 145 -2.70 -0.99 -14.88
N PHE A 146 -2.34 -0.94 -13.61
CA PHE A 146 -1.64 -1.98 -12.90
C PHE A 146 -2.48 -2.42 -11.69
N LEU A 147 -2.83 -3.71 -11.65
CA LEU A 147 -3.41 -4.37 -10.49
C LEU A 147 -2.30 -5.16 -9.79
N PRO A 148 -2.04 -4.89 -8.51
CA PRO A 148 -0.98 -5.55 -7.74
C PRO A 148 -1.21 -7.03 -7.43
N CYS A 149 -2.44 -7.56 -7.55
CA CYS A 149 -2.81 -8.97 -7.30
C CYS A 149 -2.85 -9.81 -8.56
#